data_5ab07bdae25d9d365b85f9cb36a555d4
#
_entry.id   5ab07bdae25d9d365b85f9cb36a555d4
#
_cell.length_a   1.000
_cell.length_b   1.000
_cell.length_c   1.000
_cell.angle_alpha   90.00
_cell.angle_beta   90.00
_cell.angle_gamma   90.00
#
_symmetry.space_group_name_H-M   'P 1'
#
loop_
_entity.id
_entity.type
_entity.pdbx_description
1 polymer ?
#
loop_
_entity_poly.entity_id
_entity_poly.type
_entity_poly.pdbx_seq_one_letter_code
_entity_poly.pdbx_strand_id
1 'polypeptide(L)'
;MKVSAVFVVYKNYCRVRRHKMGALLSAPKGRESKSGPTSGVVNPQHALALHSDVVVDLNDPEVASAARDYRARVTPFTDDDATWISSNQGAKKLDANVKIVGVGYRNPDTGHPVVLVTYPLRVAADRSRADKKGYSTHKWSSRKASQPVPWPNTFWLVCPDVATAVGTLEHAGLVRDFHNKFVVGHETYDPVSAAKFARQHARYAAYRWSLLTEEDRLYCVQEGYDAVLRDCGVGGLRFVNQVKCLHLQYGHYLASGGDNVAGEWTRAELDRGGERVVLGS
;
A
#
# COMPACT_ATOMS: atom_id res chain seq x y z
N MET A 1 33.85 -7.26 9.97
CA MET A 1 33.16 -5.96 10.07
C MET A 1 31.65 -6.24 10.01
N LYS A 2 30.94 -6.04 11.13
CA LYS A 2 29.49 -6.25 11.21
C LYS A 2 28.80 -5.00 10.70
N VAL A 3 28.14 -5.08 9.55
CA VAL A 3 27.27 -4.00 9.06
C VAL A 3 25.93 -4.17 9.74
N SER A 4 25.64 -3.32 10.72
CA SER A 4 24.33 -3.25 11.36
C SER A 4 23.35 -2.64 10.39
N ALA A 5 22.39 -3.44 9.93
CA ALA A 5 21.25 -2.95 9.16
C ALA A 5 20.40 -2.06 10.07
N VAL A 6 20.34 -0.77 9.74
CA VAL A 6 19.44 0.18 10.39
C VAL A 6 18.03 -0.11 9.87
N PHE A 7 17.30 -0.94 10.59
CA PHE A 7 15.85 -1.04 10.44
C PHE A 7 15.23 0.18 11.13
N VAL A 8 14.84 1.18 10.34
CA VAL A 8 13.95 2.22 10.84
C VAL A 8 12.60 1.57 11.12
N VAL A 9 12.39 1.24 12.39
CA VAL A 9 11.13 0.71 12.90
C VAL A 9 10.14 1.85 12.92
N TYR A 10 9.18 1.85 12.00
CA TYR A 10 7.98 2.68 12.10
C TYR A 10 7.14 2.21 13.30
N LYS A 11 7.53 2.61 14.51
CA LYS A 11 6.66 2.60 15.69
C LYS A 11 5.72 3.79 15.55
N ASN A 12 4.44 3.53 15.46
CA ASN A 12 3.30 4.44 15.56
C ASN A 12 2.52 4.68 14.26
N TYR A 13 1.86 3.66 13.70
CA TYR A 13 0.82 3.91 12.71
C TYR A 13 -0.32 2.89 12.86
N CYS A 14 -1.22 3.22 13.70
CA CYS A 14 -2.67 2.96 13.69
C CYS A 14 -3.25 3.27 15.08
N ARG A 15 -3.33 4.56 15.43
CA ARG A 15 -4.13 4.98 16.59
C ARG A 15 -5.54 5.29 16.07
N VAL A 16 -6.38 4.27 16.00
CA VAL A 16 -7.80 4.43 15.74
C VAL A 16 -8.38 5.31 16.85
N ARG A 17 -8.79 6.53 16.53
CA ARG A 17 -9.67 7.32 17.40
C ARG A 17 -11.03 6.63 17.40
N ARG A 18 -11.35 5.95 18.49
CA ARG A 18 -12.72 5.59 18.81
C ARG A 18 -13.48 6.89 19.08
N HIS A 19 -14.29 7.37 18.15
CA HIS A 19 -15.37 8.29 18.51
C HIS A 19 -16.41 7.49 19.30
N LYS A 20 -16.44 7.70 20.62
CA LYS A 20 -17.59 7.34 21.44
C LYS A 20 -18.75 8.22 20.98
N MET A 21 -19.75 7.64 20.34
CA MET A 21 -21.09 8.22 20.33
C MET A 21 -21.64 8.13 21.76
N GLY A 22 -21.60 9.24 22.44
CA GLY A 22 -22.17 9.42 23.76
C GLY A 22 -23.21 10.52 23.70
N ALA A 23 -24.43 10.11 23.98
CA ALA A 23 -25.66 10.81 24.32
C ALA A 23 -25.64 12.35 24.37
N LEU A 24 -26.61 12.92 23.63
CA LEU A 24 -27.21 14.25 23.86
C LEU A 24 -27.75 14.35 25.29
N LEU A 25 -27.56 15.50 25.88
CA LEU A 25 -28.52 16.38 26.57
C LEU A 25 -27.78 17.27 27.58
N SER A 26 -27.64 18.53 27.27
CA SER A 26 -27.99 19.71 28.06
C SER A 26 -27.24 20.96 27.60
N ALA A 27 -27.95 22.01 27.30
CA ALA A 27 -27.43 23.31 26.93
C ALA A 27 -26.81 24.03 28.14
N PRO A 28 -25.77 24.82 27.98
CA PRO A 28 -25.45 25.88 28.91
C PRO A 28 -25.63 27.28 28.30
N LYS A 29 -26.02 28.15 29.19
CA LYS A 29 -26.26 29.58 29.10
C LYS A 29 -25.07 30.37 28.56
N GLY A 30 -25.38 31.45 27.86
CA GLY A 30 -24.49 32.36 27.18
C GLY A 30 -23.45 33.05 28.06
N ARG A 31 -22.36 33.36 27.35
CA ARG A 31 -21.47 34.45 27.71
C ARG A 31 -20.95 35.13 26.43
N GLU A 32 -21.41 36.32 26.17
CA GLU A 32 -20.89 37.21 25.14
C GLU A 32 -19.43 37.56 25.44
N SER A 33 -18.57 37.48 24.46
CA SER A 33 -17.29 38.18 24.47
C SER A 33 -16.90 38.63 23.07
N LYS A 34 -16.57 39.87 23.01
CA LYS A 34 -16.27 40.81 21.94
C LYS A 34 -15.33 40.24 20.87
N SER A 35 -15.76 40.41 19.62
CA SER A 35 -14.99 40.20 18.40
C SER A 35 -13.98 41.33 18.17
N GLY A 36 -12.70 40.94 18.01
CA GLY A 36 -11.70 41.76 17.31
C GLY A 36 -11.23 41.00 16.10
N PRO A 37 -10.93 41.61 14.94
CA PRO A 37 -10.49 40.91 13.77
C PRO A 37 -9.01 40.53 13.93
N THR A 38 -8.74 39.27 14.24
CA THR A 38 -7.39 38.73 14.12
C THR A 38 -7.19 38.21 12.70
N SER A 39 -6.33 38.86 11.95
CA SER A 39 -5.76 38.34 10.72
C SER A 39 -5.17 36.96 11.01
N GLY A 40 -5.89 35.93 10.59
CA GLY A 40 -5.47 34.55 10.78
C GLY A 40 -4.25 34.28 9.92
N VAL A 41 -3.08 34.35 10.50
CA VAL A 41 -1.88 33.70 9.97
C VAL A 41 -2.18 32.18 10.02
N VAL A 42 -2.52 31.60 8.88
CA VAL A 42 -2.69 30.17 8.73
C VAL A 42 -1.34 29.53 9.04
N ASN A 43 -1.27 28.79 10.13
CA ASN A 43 -0.07 28.07 10.53
C ASN A 43 0.35 27.12 9.36
N PRO A 44 1.55 27.29 8.77
CA PRO A 44 2.00 26.44 7.66
C PRO A 44 1.97 24.94 7.96
N GLN A 45 2.09 24.54 9.25
CA GLN A 45 2.00 23.14 9.67
C GLN A 45 0.58 22.57 9.56
N HIS A 46 -0.47 23.42 9.63
CA HIS A 46 -1.85 22.97 9.43
C HIS A 46 -2.18 22.80 7.94
N ALA A 47 -1.59 23.62 7.06
CA ALA A 47 -1.74 23.47 5.61
C ALA A 47 -1.02 22.21 5.09
N LEU A 48 0.11 21.83 5.71
CA LEU A 48 0.86 20.60 5.40
C LEU A 48 0.08 19.33 5.79
N ALA A 49 -0.75 19.37 6.83
CA ALA A 49 -1.56 18.22 7.26
C ALA A 49 -2.71 17.90 6.29
N LEU A 50 -3.21 18.90 5.55
CA LEU A 50 -4.35 18.74 4.63
C LEU A 50 -3.97 18.11 3.29
N HIS A 51 -2.69 18.06 2.92
CA HIS A 51 -2.21 17.49 1.65
C HIS A 51 -1.62 16.08 1.76
N SER A 52 -1.68 15.45 2.94
CA SER A 52 -0.95 14.20 3.21
C SER A 52 -1.83 12.95 3.31
N ASP A 53 -3.14 13.08 3.46
CA ASP A 53 -4.03 11.93 3.59
C ASP A 53 -4.53 11.43 2.22
N VAL A 54 -4.59 10.11 2.05
CA VAL A 54 -5.23 9.50 0.87
C VAL A 54 -6.72 9.76 0.97
N VAL A 55 -7.25 10.53 0.03
CA VAL A 55 -8.70 10.71 -0.11
C VAL A 55 -9.19 9.73 -1.16
N VAL A 56 -10.00 8.77 -0.72
CA VAL A 56 -10.59 7.75 -1.59
C VAL A 56 -12.09 8.03 -1.70
N ASP A 57 -12.49 8.65 -2.78
CA ASP A 57 -13.89 8.71 -3.18
C ASP A 57 -14.19 7.54 -4.13
N LEU A 58 -14.88 6.53 -3.62
CA LEU A 58 -15.26 5.36 -4.41
C LEU A 58 -16.31 5.68 -5.47
N ASN A 59 -16.98 6.83 -5.38
CA ASN A 59 -17.96 7.31 -6.35
C ASN A 59 -17.30 8.15 -7.45
N ASP A 60 -16.04 8.52 -7.33
CA ASP A 60 -15.28 9.18 -8.38
C ASP A 60 -15.23 8.27 -9.62
N PRO A 61 -15.76 8.71 -10.77
CA PRO A 61 -15.81 7.90 -11.99
C PRO A 61 -14.41 7.45 -12.46
N GLU A 62 -13.39 8.26 -12.27
CA GLU A 62 -12.00 7.96 -12.63
C GLU A 62 -11.45 6.85 -11.75
N VAL A 63 -11.70 6.92 -10.43
CA VAL A 63 -11.30 5.89 -9.47
C VAL A 63 -12.02 4.57 -9.73
N ALA A 64 -13.32 4.62 -10.00
CA ALA A 64 -14.12 3.44 -10.32
C ALA A 64 -13.72 2.81 -11.67
N SER A 65 -13.38 3.63 -12.67
CA SER A 65 -12.87 3.16 -13.97
C SER A 65 -11.54 2.42 -13.79
N ALA A 66 -10.58 3.03 -13.10
CA ALA A 66 -9.28 2.42 -12.86
C ALA A 66 -9.39 1.05 -12.15
N ALA A 67 -10.32 0.89 -11.21
CA ALA A 67 -10.55 -0.39 -10.56
C ALA A 67 -11.05 -1.48 -11.53
N ARG A 68 -11.89 -1.11 -12.51
CA ARG A 68 -12.31 -2.03 -13.59
C ARG A 68 -11.16 -2.36 -14.54
N ASP A 69 -10.36 -1.36 -14.90
CA ASP A 69 -9.22 -1.52 -15.83
C ASP A 69 -8.14 -2.44 -15.21
N TYR A 70 -7.85 -2.30 -13.92
CA TYR A 70 -6.93 -3.20 -13.21
C TYR A 70 -7.48 -4.63 -13.19
N ARG A 71 -8.79 -4.79 -12.95
CA ARG A 71 -9.43 -6.11 -12.96
C ARG A 71 -9.37 -6.79 -14.32
N ALA A 72 -9.56 -6.03 -15.40
CA ALA A 72 -9.53 -6.54 -16.77
C ALA A 72 -8.14 -7.07 -17.17
N ARG A 73 -7.07 -6.64 -16.51
CA ARG A 73 -5.68 -7.10 -16.75
C ARG A 73 -5.33 -8.38 -16.01
N VAL A 74 -6.13 -8.78 -15.02
CA VAL A 74 -5.84 -9.96 -14.21
C VAL A 74 -6.16 -11.23 -14.98
N THR A 75 -5.16 -12.10 -15.10
CA THR A 75 -5.31 -13.43 -15.70
C THR A 75 -5.46 -14.51 -14.63
N PRO A 76 -6.07 -15.67 -14.92
CA PRO A 76 -6.18 -16.77 -13.98
C PRO A 76 -4.81 -17.21 -13.46
N PHE A 77 -4.76 -17.60 -12.18
CA PHE A 77 -3.62 -18.26 -11.56
C PHE A 77 -3.78 -19.78 -11.75
N THR A 78 -2.74 -20.43 -12.26
CA THR A 78 -2.77 -21.84 -12.66
C THR A 78 -1.87 -22.70 -11.76
N ASP A 79 -2.00 -24.04 -11.86
CA ASP A 79 -1.11 -24.98 -11.16
C ASP A 79 0.33 -24.89 -11.67
N ASP A 80 0.52 -24.55 -12.96
CA ASP A 80 1.85 -24.30 -13.53
C ASP A 80 2.49 -23.07 -12.90
N ASP A 81 1.72 -22.01 -12.65
CA ASP A 81 2.19 -20.82 -11.92
C ASP A 81 2.63 -21.18 -10.50
N ALA A 82 1.83 -22.00 -9.81
CA ALA A 82 2.16 -22.45 -8.45
C ALA A 82 3.45 -23.28 -8.44
N THR A 83 3.60 -24.17 -9.41
CA THR A 83 4.78 -25.02 -9.61
C THR A 83 6.01 -24.15 -9.89
N TRP A 84 5.90 -23.20 -10.81
CA TRP A 84 6.99 -22.28 -11.13
C TRP A 84 7.41 -21.47 -9.92
N ILE A 85 6.47 -20.85 -9.18
CA ILE A 85 6.78 -20.06 -7.99
C ILE A 85 7.44 -20.92 -6.91
N SER A 86 6.98 -22.15 -6.70
CA SER A 86 7.57 -23.03 -5.68
C SER A 86 9.00 -23.45 -6.00
N SER A 87 9.31 -23.62 -7.29
CA SER A 87 10.62 -24.01 -7.79
C SER A 87 11.64 -22.85 -7.82
N ASN A 88 11.16 -21.58 -7.91
CA ASN A 88 12.01 -20.39 -8.09
C ASN A 88 12.03 -19.51 -6.82
N GLN A 89 12.29 -20.10 -5.67
CA GLN A 89 12.21 -19.43 -4.36
C GLN A 89 13.43 -18.56 -4.04
N GLY A 90 13.77 -17.59 -4.87
CA GLY A 90 14.78 -16.56 -4.53
C GLY A 90 14.19 -15.30 -3.87
N ALA A 91 12.89 -15.05 -4.03
CA ALA A 91 12.24 -13.83 -3.57
C ALA A 91 11.42 -14.00 -2.29
N LYS A 92 10.93 -12.89 -1.75
CA LYS A 92 10.06 -12.86 -0.56
C LYS A 92 8.90 -13.83 -0.71
N LYS A 93 8.88 -14.89 0.09
CA LYS A 93 7.78 -15.86 0.10
C LYS A 93 6.48 -15.14 0.43
N LEU A 94 5.45 -15.39 -0.36
CA LEU A 94 4.09 -15.03 0.01
C LEU A 94 3.69 -15.87 1.23
N ASP A 95 3.07 -15.24 2.23
CA ASP A 95 2.51 -15.94 3.37
C ASP A 95 1.47 -16.97 2.86
N ALA A 96 1.60 -18.23 3.27
CA ALA A 96 0.71 -19.32 2.85
C ALA A 96 -0.77 -19.06 3.20
N ASN A 97 -1.05 -18.13 4.11
CA ASN A 97 -2.40 -17.75 4.51
C ASN A 97 -2.99 -16.62 3.64
N VAL A 98 -2.27 -16.16 2.62
CA VAL A 98 -2.74 -15.15 1.68
C VAL A 98 -3.37 -15.84 0.47
N LYS A 99 -4.63 -15.53 0.19
CA LYS A 99 -5.33 -16.04 -0.99
C LYS A 99 -4.88 -15.28 -2.23
N ILE A 100 -4.48 -16.02 -3.27
CA ILE A 100 -4.17 -15.47 -4.59
C ILE A 100 -5.49 -15.32 -5.36
N VAL A 101 -5.71 -14.16 -5.96
CA VAL A 101 -6.88 -13.85 -6.80
C VAL A 101 -6.58 -14.13 -8.28
N GLY A 102 -5.34 -13.89 -8.70
CA GLY A 102 -4.89 -14.10 -10.08
C GLY A 102 -3.49 -13.54 -10.31
N VAL A 103 -3.08 -13.47 -11.56
CA VAL A 103 -1.80 -12.90 -11.99
C VAL A 103 -2.07 -11.53 -12.59
N GLY A 104 -1.48 -10.48 -11.99
CA GLY A 104 -1.62 -9.09 -12.42
C GLY A 104 -0.66 -8.71 -13.55
N TYR A 105 0.48 -9.39 -13.63
CA TYR A 105 1.42 -9.21 -14.74
C TYR A 105 2.24 -10.47 -14.96
N ARG A 106 2.40 -10.84 -16.23
CA ARG A 106 3.25 -11.95 -16.68
C ARG A 106 4.44 -11.43 -17.45
N ASN A 107 5.54 -12.13 -17.37
CA ASN A 107 6.66 -11.90 -18.27
C ASN A 107 6.20 -12.22 -19.72
N PRO A 108 6.27 -11.28 -20.65
CA PRO A 108 5.74 -11.45 -22.00
C PRO A 108 6.53 -12.53 -22.81
N ASP A 109 7.79 -12.76 -22.48
CA ASP A 109 8.63 -13.73 -23.23
C ASP A 109 8.40 -15.17 -22.74
N THR A 110 8.22 -15.34 -21.41
CA THR A 110 8.14 -16.68 -20.82
C THR A 110 6.74 -17.07 -20.37
N GLY A 111 5.82 -16.11 -20.26
CA GLY A 111 4.48 -16.32 -19.72
C GLY A 111 4.44 -16.47 -18.18
N HIS A 112 5.59 -16.53 -17.50
CA HIS A 112 5.64 -16.75 -16.05
C HIS A 112 5.12 -15.55 -15.26
N PRO A 113 4.53 -15.77 -14.06
CA PRO A 113 4.00 -14.72 -13.24
C PRO A 113 5.11 -13.82 -12.69
N VAL A 114 4.95 -12.51 -12.84
CA VAL A 114 5.84 -11.49 -12.26
C VAL A 114 5.16 -10.81 -11.08
N VAL A 115 3.86 -10.52 -11.18
CA VAL A 115 3.07 -9.90 -10.13
C VAL A 115 1.80 -10.72 -9.89
N LEU A 116 1.58 -11.11 -8.64
CA LEU A 116 0.32 -11.71 -8.20
C LEU A 116 -0.64 -10.65 -7.69
N VAL A 117 -1.93 -10.90 -7.88
CA VAL A 117 -3.01 -10.19 -7.20
C VAL A 117 -3.42 -11.00 -6.00
N THR A 118 -3.38 -10.40 -4.82
CA THR A 118 -3.71 -11.05 -3.57
C THR A 118 -5.00 -10.50 -2.97
N TYR A 119 -5.74 -11.37 -2.27
CA TYR A 119 -6.96 -10.99 -1.59
C TYR A 119 -6.66 -10.09 -0.38
N PRO A 120 -7.48 -9.06 -0.10
CA PRO A 120 -7.20 -8.08 0.94
C PRO A 120 -7.31 -8.58 2.39
N LEU A 121 -7.76 -9.81 2.58
CA LEU A 121 -7.78 -10.48 3.87
C LEU A 121 -6.92 -11.75 3.81
N ARG A 122 -6.28 -12.07 4.91
CA ARG A 122 -5.61 -13.35 5.12
C ARG A 122 -6.04 -13.97 6.44
N VAL A 123 -6.00 -15.28 6.54
CA VAL A 123 -6.23 -15.97 7.81
C VAL A 123 -5.04 -15.70 8.73
N ALA A 124 -5.28 -15.29 9.98
CA ALA A 124 -4.21 -15.13 10.94
C ALA A 124 -3.51 -16.50 11.15
N ALA A 125 -2.18 -16.51 11.07
CA ALA A 125 -1.41 -17.72 11.37
C ALA A 125 -1.66 -18.16 12.81
N ASP A 126 -1.81 -19.47 13.03
CA ASP A 126 -1.88 -20.03 14.37
C ASP A 126 -0.54 -19.77 15.11
N ARG A 127 -0.61 -18.98 16.15
CA ARG A 127 0.56 -18.56 16.92
C ARG A 127 1.08 -19.61 17.89
N SER A 128 0.38 -20.71 18.08
CA SER A 128 0.89 -21.83 18.89
C SER A 128 2.22 -22.39 18.35
N ARG A 129 2.53 -22.10 17.07
CA ARG A 129 3.77 -22.44 16.36
C ARG A 129 4.72 -21.25 16.08
N ALA A 130 4.32 -20.02 16.40
CA ALA A 130 5.16 -18.86 16.15
C ALA A 130 6.30 -18.83 17.18
N ASP A 131 7.49 -18.90 16.65
CA ASP A 131 8.77 -18.89 17.36
C ASP A 131 8.82 -17.95 18.55
N LYS A 132 9.47 -18.42 19.62
CA LYS A 132 9.85 -17.71 20.85
C LYS A 132 10.78 -16.49 20.62
N LYS A 133 10.89 -16.00 19.40
CA LYS A 133 11.61 -14.77 19.04
C LYS A 133 10.65 -13.60 19.01
N GLY A 134 10.48 -12.98 20.14
CA GLY A 134 9.96 -11.70 20.57
C GLY A 134 9.56 -10.59 19.58
N TYR A 135 9.04 -10.87 18.42
CA TYR A 135 8.56 -9.88 17.46
C TYR A 135 7.04 -9.94 17.33
N SER A 136 6.33 -9.25 18.15
CA SER A 136 5.06 -8.64 17.79
C SER A 136 4.44 -7.88 18.93
N THR A 137 4.44 -6.60 18.84
CA THR A 137 3.72 -5.69 19.72
C THR A 137 2.50 -5.07 19.05
N HIS A 138 1.98 -5.68 17.98
CA HIS A 138 0.78 -5.14 17.34
C HIS A 138 -0.50 -5.59 18.07
N LYS A 139 -1.38 -4.62 18.28
CA LYS A 139 -2.72 -4.74 18.90
C LYS A 139 -3.62 -5.84 18.28
N TRP A 140 -3.22 -6.35 17.12
CA TRP A 140 -3.84 -7.44 16.34
C TRP A 140 -3.41 -8.83 16.81
N SER A 141 -2.51 -8.88 17.80
CA SER A 141 -1.88 -10.12 18.26
C SER A 141 -2.74 -10.96 19.20
N SER A 142 -3.83 -10.41 19.72
CA SER A 142 -4.71 -11.09 20.68
C SER A 142 -5.91 -11.79 20.03
N ARG A 143 -6.02 -11.80 18.68
CA ARG A 143 -7.16 -12.41 18.00
C ARG A 143 -7.01 -13.92 17.89
N LYS A 144 -8.14 -14.62 17.93
CA LYS A 144 -8.20 -16.07 17.81
C LYS A 144 -7.55 -16.49 16.48
N ALA A 145 -6.72 -17.53 16.53
CA ALA A 145 -6.28 -18.23 15.34
C ALA A 145 -7.49 -18.54 14.47
N SER A 146 -7.41 -18.32 13.15
CA SER A 146 -8.48 -18.48 12.17
C SER A 146 -9.31 -17.22 11.83
N GLN A 147 -9.22 -16.12 12.54
CA GLN A 147 -9.95 -14.92 12.13
C GLN A 147 -9.24 -14.19 10.98
N PRO A 148 -9.98 -13.70 9.96
CA PRO A 148 -9.40 -12.88 8.90
C PRO A 148 -8.79 -11.59 9.46
N VAL A 149 -7.62 -11.21 8.93
CA VAL A 149 -6.92 -9.97 9.26
C VAL A 149 -6.54 -9.22 7.98
N PRO A 150 -6.40 -7.89 8.01
CA PRO A 150 -6.07 -7.11 6.83
C PRO A 150 -4.76 -7.51 6.18
N TRP A 151 -4.79 -7.59 4.87
CA TRP A 151 -3.63 -7.75 4.00
C TRP A 151 -3.64 -6.64 2.94
N PRO A 152 -3.03 -5.47 3.18
CA PRO A 152 -3.14 -4.32 2.30
C PRO A 152 -2.25 -4.37 1.04
N ASN A 153 -1.42 -5.41 0.90
CA ASN A 153 -0.49 -5.58 -0.23
C ASN A 153 -1.19 -6.33 -1.36
N THR A 154 -1.94 -5.62 -2.20
CA THR A 154 -2.75 -6.24 -3.27
C THR A 154 -1.92 -6.78 -4.42
N PHE A 155 -0.87 -6.05 -4.83
CA PHE A 155 0.04 -6.48 -5.89
C PHE A 155 1.35 -6.97 -5.26
N TRP A 156 1.67 -8.23 -5.50
CA TRP A 156 2.82 -8.91 -4.90
C TRP A 156 3.82 -9.32 -5.97
N LEU A 157 5.01 -8.73 -5.93
CA LEU A 157 6.10 -9.05 -6.86
C LEU A 157 6.71 -10.40 -6.47
N VAL A 158 6.61 -11.41 -7.37
CA VAL A 158 7.07 -12.79 -7.10
C VAL A 158 8.27 -13.22 -7.93
N CYS A 159 8.54 -12.58 -9.07
CA CYS A 159 9.67 -12.91 -9.92
C CYS A 159 10.99 -12.61 -9.19
N PRO A 160 11.85 -13.62 -8.92
CA PRO A 160 13.08 -13.44 -8.15
C PRO A 160 14.05 -12.42 -8.74
N ASP A 161 14.25 -12.47 -10.06
CA ASP A 161 15.20 -11.59 -10.75
C ASP A 161 14.75 -10.13 -10.65
N VAL A 162 13.46 -9.88 -10.92
CA VAL A 162 12.87 -8.55 -10.79
C VAL A 162 12.92 -8.06 -9.34
N ALA A 163 12.59 -8.92 -8.38
CA ALA A 163 12.62 -8.56 -6.97
C ALA A 163 14.05 -8.26 -6.49
N THR A 164 15.04 -9.01 -6.96
CA THR A 164 16.45 -8.77 -6.65
C THR A 164 16.93 -7.44 -7.24
N ALA A 165 16.63 -7.17 -8.50
CA ALA A 165 17.01 -5.92 -9.16
C ALA A 165 16.37 -4.71 -8.46
N VAL A 166 15.07 -4.76 -8.14
CA VAL A 166 14.39 -3.73 -7.34
C VAL A 166 15.02 -3.59 -5.95
N GLY A 167 15.39 -4.70 -5.32
CA GLY A 167 16.09 -4.71 -4.03
C GLY A 167 17.44 -3.96 -4.08
N THR A 168 18.18 -4.09 -5.17
CA THR A 168 19.43 -3.33 -5.39
C THR A 168 19.18 -1.82 -5.39
N LEU A 169 18.13 -1.36 -6.08
CA LEU A 169 17.74 0.05 -6.08
C LEU A 169 17.33 0.55 -4.67
N GLU A 170 16.61 -0.27 -3.90
CA GLU A 170 16.27 0.07 -2.51
C GLU A 170 17.51 0.21 -1.64
N HIS A 171 18.49 -0.69 -1.79
CA HIS A 171 19.77 -0.61 -1.07
C HIS A 171 20.60 0.61 -1.49
N ALA A 172 20.50 1.05 -2.74
CA ALA A 172 21.12 2.28 -3.22
C ALA A 172 20.45 3.57 -2.68
N GLY A 173 19.33 3.46 -1.96
CA GLY A 173 18.67 4.58 -1.29
C GLY A 173 17.51 5.20 -2.07
N LEU A 174 17.13 4.67 -3.24
CA LEU A 174 16.13 5.27 -4.11
C LEU A 174 14.72 5.39 -3.49
N VAL A 175 14.41 4.58 -2.47
CA VAL A 175 13.16 4.74 -1.70
C VAL A 175 13.07 6.16 -1.12
N ARG A 176 14.15 6.63 -0.51
CA ARG A 176 14.24 7.99 0.07
C ARG A 176 14.22 9.05 -1.01
N ASP A 177 14.96 8.84 -2.09
CA ASP A 177 15.09 9.83 -3.16
C ASP A 177 13.75 10.03 -3.89
N PHE A 178 12.98 8.95 -4.11
CA PHE A 178 11.64 9.05 -4.66
C PHE A 178 10.65 9.64 -3.66
N HIS A 179 10.76 9.30 -2.37
CA HIS A 179 9.95 9.91 -1.33
C HIS A 179 10.13 11.44 -1.29
N ASN A 180 11.35 11.91 -1.37
CA ASN A 180 11.69 13.34 -1.33
C ASN A 180 11.00 14.15 -2.44
N LYS A 181 10.76 13.55 -3.62
CA LYS A 181 10.02 14.17 -4.72
C LYS A 181 8.55 14.47 -4.40
N PHE A 182 8.01 13.86 -3.34
CA PHE A 182 6.63 14.08 -2.89
C PHE A 182 6.54 14.94 -1.62
N VAL A 183 7.68 15.38 -1.06
CA VAL A 183 7.72 16.18 0.17
C VAL A 183 7.75 17.66 -0.17
N VAL A 184 6.69 18.37 0.20
CA VAL A 184 6.59 19.84 0.02
C VAL A 184 7.74 20.54 0.75
N GLY A 185 8.45 21.41 0.04
CA GLY A 185 9.61 22.15 0.57
C GLY A 185 10.96 21.44 0.40
N HIS A 186 10.98 20.19 -0.08
CA HIS A 186 12.23 19.55 -0.50
C HIS A 186 12.66 20.07 -1.88
N GLU A 187 13.98 20.20 -2.12
CA GLU A 187 14.53 20.73 -3.37
C GLU A 187 14.13 19.96 -4.62
N THR A 188 13.88 18.66 -4.48
CA THR A 188 13.45 17.76 -5.56
C THR A 188 11.94 17.61 -5.66
N TYR A 189 11.14 18.41 -4.89
CA TYR A 189 9.69 18.30 -4.90
C TYR A 189 9.10 18.54 -6.29
N ASP A 190 8.28 17.59 -6.73
CA ASP A 190 7.54 17.66 -7.99
C ASP A 190 6.02 17.64 -7.72
N PRO A 191 5.35 18.80 -7.77
CA PRO A 191 3.93 18.91 -7.47
C PRO A 191 3.03 18.14 -8.46
N VAL A 192 3.46 18.00 -9.72
CA VAL A 192 2.69 17.29 -10.74
C VAL A 192 2.71 15.79 -10.44
N SER A 193 3.90 15.23 -10.21
CA SER A 193 4.07 13.84 -9.82
C SER A 193 3.43 13.54 -8.47
N ALA A 194 3.48 14.45 -7.51
CA ALA A 194 2.83 14.29 -6.21
C ALA A 194 1.30 14.19 -6.34
N ALA A 195 0.69 15.06 -7.15
CA ALA A 195 -0.75 15.02 -7.42
C ALA A 195 -1.16 13.74 -8.17
N LYS A 196 -0.36 13.30 -9.16
CA LYS A 196 -0.57 12.03 -9.87
C LYS A 196 -0.47 10.85 -8.90
N PHE A 197 0.55 10.83 -8.05
CA PHE A 197 0.79 9.77 -7.08
C PHE A 197 -0.34 9.66 -6.03
N ALA A 198 -0.88 10.79 -5.57
CA ALA A 198 -2.05 10.80 -4.69
C ALA A 198 -3.28 10.13 -5.32
N ARG A 199 -3.59 10.45 -6.58
CA ARG A 199 -4.69 9.79 -7.31
C ARG A 199 -4.45 8.29 -7.49
N GLN A 200 -3.21 7.88 -7.73
CA GLN A 200 -2.84 6.46 -7.86
C GLN A 200 -3.03 5.69 -6.55
N HIS A 201 -2.77 6.31 -5.41
CA HIS A 201 -3.11 5.74 -4.10
C HIS A 201 -4.62 5.49 -3.95
N ALA A 202 -5.46 6.44 -4.39
CA ALA A 202 -6.92 6.30 -4.33
C ALA A 202 -7.41 5.17 -5.25
N ARG A 203 -6.92 5.09 -6.49
CA ARG A 203 -7.26 4.03 -7.45
C ARG A 203 -6.85 2.64 -6.95
N TYR A 204 -5.64 2.53 -6.38
CA TYR A 204 -5.18 1.29 -5.75
C TYR A 204 -6.09 0.86 -4.59
N ALA A 205 -6.46 1.79 -3.71
CA ALA A 205 -7.33 1.53 -2.57
C ALA A 205 -8.74 1.08 -3.02
N ALA A 206 -9.30 1.75 -4.02
CA ALA A 206 -10.59 1.38 -4.61
C ALA A 206 -10.56 -0.01 -5.25
N TYR A 207 -9.50 -0.32 -6.00
CA TYR A 207 -9.32 -1.66 -6.56
C TYR A 207 -9.22 -2.71 -5.46
N ARG A 208 -8.38 -2.51 -4.46
CA ARG A 208 -8.25 -3.40 -3.32
C ARG A 208 -9.59 -3.64 -2.62
N TRP A 209 -10.35 -2.57 -2.34
CA TRP A 209 -11.67 -2.67 -1.73
C TRP A 209 -12.67 -3.42 -2.61
N SER A 210 -12.59 -3.26 -3.93
CA SER A 210 -13.46 -3.93 -4.90
C SER A 210 -13.25 -5.44 -4.96
N LEU A 211 -12.10 -5.97 -4.51
CA LEU A 211 -11.81 -7.39 -4.47
C LEU A 211 -12.56 -8.13 -3.36
N LEU A 212 -12.95 -7.41 -2.30
CA LEU A 212 -13.69 -8.00 -1.18
C LEU A 212 -15.11 -8.37 -1.61
N THR A 213 -15.59 -9.50 -1.11
CA THR A 213 -17.02 -9.84 -1.15
C THR A 213 -17.82 -8.83 -0.30
N GLU A 214 -19.12 -8.79 -0.45
CA GLU A 214 -19.97 -7.93 0.39
C GLU A 214 -19.91 -8.33 1.86
N GLU A 215 -19.92 -9.62 2.15
CA GLU A 215 -19.77 -10.16 3.51
C GLU A 215 -18.43 -9.72 4.14
N ASP A 216 -17.33 -9.84 3.39
CA ASP A 216 -16.01 -9.42 3.87
C ASP A 216 -15.91 -7.90 4.06
N ARG A 217 -16.62 -7.11 3.25
CA ARG A 217 -16.69 -5.64 3.46
C ARG A 217 -17.43 -5.30 4.76
N LEU A 218 -18.56 -5.97 5.02
CA LEU A 218 -19.30 -5.80 6.27
C LEU A 218 -18.43 -6.21 7.46
N TYR A 219 -17.75 -7.34 7.38
CA TYR A 219 -16.80 -7.78 8.39
C TYR A 219 -15.67 -6.75 8.60
N CYS A 220 -15.09 -6.21 7.54
CA CYS A 220 -14.05 -5.20 7.63
C CYS A 220 -14.53 -3.93 8.34
N VAL A 221 -15.77 -3.48 8.07
CA VAL A 221 -16.35 -2.31 8.73
C VAL A 221 -16.59 -2.59 10.22
N GLN A 222 -17.11 -3.76 10.56
CA GLN A 222 -17.35 -4.16 11.96
C GLN A 222 -16.07 -4.22 12.78
N GLU A 223 -14.97 -4.68 12.15
CA GLU A 223 -13.67 -4.83 12.77
C GLU A 223 -12.78 -3.57 12.67
N GLY A 224 -13.22 -2.53 11.95
CA GLY A 224 -12.47 -1.30 11.71
C GLY A 224 -11.29 -1.49 10.75
N TYR A 225 -11.37 -2.49 9.86
CA TYR A 225 -10.35 -2.77 8.84
C TYR A 225 -10.52 -1.93 7.59
N ASP A 226 -11.69 -1.35 7.40
CA ASP A 226 -11.98 -0.40 6.33
C ASP A 226 -11.00 0.78 6.36
N ALA A 227 -10.62 1.26 7.55
CA ALA A 227 -9.64 2.32 7.72
C ALA A 227 -8.26 2.03 7.07
N VAL A 228 -7.88 0.76 6.89
CA VAL A 228 -6.63 0.38 6.24
C VAL A 228 -6.86 -0.20 4.84
N LEU A 229 -7.98 -0.86 4.61
CA LEU A 229 -8.24 -1.52 3.33
C LEU A 229 -8.95 -0.63 2.31
N ARG A 230 -9.78 0.34 2.76
CA ARG A 230 -10.49 1.28 1.90
C ARG A 230 -9.80 2.64 1.87
N ASP A 231 -9.35 3.16 3.04
CA ASP A 231 -8.95 4.55 3.20
C ASP A 231 -7.43 4.77 3.20
N CYS A 232 -6.63 3.72 2.95
CA CYS A 232 -5.17 3.80 2.81
C CYS A 232 -4.73 3.40 1.39
N GLY A 233 -3.65 4.00 0.91
CA GLY A 233 -3.10 3.74 -0.41
C GLY A 233 -2.30 2.45 -0.55
N VAL A 234 -1.31 2.47 -1.41
CA VAL A 234 -0.41 1.35 -1.72
C VAL A 234 0.22 0.78 -0.45
N GLY A 235 0.05 -0.53 -0.24
CA GLY A 235 0.62 -1.22 0.92
C GLY A 235 0.08 -0.77 2.28
N GLY A 236 -1.09 -0.12 2.32
CA GLY A 236 -1.70 0.39 3.55
C GLY A 236 -1.12 1.73 4.02
N LEU A 237 -0.46 2.48 3.15
CA LEU A 237 0.03 3.83 3.45
C LEU A 237 -1.12 4.80 3.58
N ARG A 238 -1.12 5.55 4.68
CA ARG A 238 -2.12 6.57 4.96
C ARG A 238 -1.81 7.89 4.24
N PHE A 239 -0.53 8.24 4.15
CA PHE A 239 -0.10 9.52 3.60
C PHE A 239 0.28 9.38 2.12
N VAL A 240 -0.27 10.25 1.30
CA VAL A 240 -0.10 10.24 -0.17
C VAL A 240 1.32 10.56 -0.63
N ASN A 241 2.14 11.13 0.24
CA ASN A 241 3.50 11.53 -0.05
C ASN A 241 4.54 10.49 0.38
N GLN A 242 4.11 9.29 0.78
CA GLN A 242 5.03 8.27 1.28
C GLN A 242 5.29 7.16 0.27
N VAL A 243 6.57 6.84 0.07
CA VAL A 243 7.02 5.64 -0.62
C VAL A 243 7.47 4.63 0.44
N LYS A 244 6.77 3.50 0.55
CA LYS A 244 7.09 2.46 1.55
C LYS A 244 8.24 1.58 1.09
N CYS A 245 8.17 1.07 -0.14
CA CYS A 245 9.21 0.29 -0.79
C CYS A 245 8.96 0.25 -2.30
N LEU A 246 10.02 0.04 -3.07
CA LEU A 246 9.90 0.02 -4.54
C LEU A 246 9.25 -1.26 -5.05
N HIS A 247 9.35 -2.38 -4.33
CA HIS A 247 8.67 -3.62 -4.71
C HIS A 247 7.15 -3.45 -4.84
N LEU A 248 6.51 -2.76 -3.88
CA LEU A 248 5.07 -2.50 -3.93
C LEU A 248 4.70 -1.50 -5.03
N GLN A 249 5.53 -0.47 -5.23
CA GLN A 249 5.30 0.54 -6.25
C GLN A 249 5.46 -0.04 -7.64
N TYR A 250 6.51 -0.81 -7.86
CA TYR A 250 6.79 -1.43 -9.15
C TYR A 250 5.81 -2.55 -9.48
N GLY A 251 5.43 -3.36 -8.48
CA GLY A 251 4.35 -4.35 -8.65
C GLY A 251 3.03 -3.71 -9.06
N HIS A 252 2.67 -2.57 -8.45
CA HIS A 252 1.49 -1.81 -8.84
C HIS A 252 1.63 -1.26 -10.27
N TYR A 253 2.77 -0.66 -10.62
CA TYR A 253 3.05 -0.15 -11.97
C TYR A 253 2.84 -1.21 -13.05
N LEU A 254 3.42 -2.39 -12.87
CA LEU A 254 3.31 -3.48 -13.84
C LEU A 254 1.86 -3.98 -13.98
N ALA A 255 1.18 -4.25 -12.86
CA ALA A 255 -0.16 -4.81 -12.86
C ALA A 255 -1.24 -3.81 -13.30
N SER A 256 -1.02 -2.52 -13.12
CA SER A 256 -1.96 -1.46 -13.51
C SER A 256 -1.79 -0.97 -14.94
N GLY A 257 -0.75 -1.43 -15.65
CA GLY A 257 -0.42 -0.93 -17.00
C GLY A 257 0.22 0.46 -16.99
N GLY A 258 1.04 0.74 -15.98
CA GLY A 258 1.81 1.98 -15.88
C GLY A 258 1.24 3.02 -14.91
N ASP A 259 0.17 2.71 -14.18
CA ASP A 259 -0.46 3.69 -13.28
C ASP A 259 0.22 3.76 -11.91
N ASN A 260 1.52 4.06 -11.89
CA ASN A 260 2.28 4.36 -10.65
C ASN A 260 3.55 5.14 -10.94
N VAL A 261 3.63 6.41 -10.52
CA VAL A 261 4.78 7.30 -10.77
C VAL A 261 6.08 6.75 -10.17
N ALA A 262 6.06 6.28 -8.92
CA ALA A 262 7.25 5.72 -8.29
C ALA A 262 7.67 4.40 -8.96
N GLY A 263 6.71 3.63 -9.46
CA GLY A 263 6.97 2.43 -10.27
C GLY A 263 7.54 2.76 -11.64
N GLU A 264 7.07 3.82 -12.29
CA GLU A 264 7.62 4.37 -13.54
C GLU A 264 9.10 4.78 -13.37
N TRP A 265 9.41 5.50 -12.27
CA TRP A 265 10.80 5.85 -11.96
C TRP A 265 11.65 4.62 -11.64
N THR A 266 11.08 3.62 -10.95
CA THR A 266 11.76 2.34 -10.70
C THR A 266 12.11 1.65 -12.01
N ARG A 267 11.20 1.62 -12.97
CA ARG A 267 11.45 1.08 -14.31
C ARG A 267 12.59 1.81 -15.01
N ALA A 268 12.56 3.14 -15.00
CA ALA A 268 13.61 3.95 -15.63
C ALA A 268 14.99 3.72 -15.01
N GLU A 269 15.08 3.46 -13.70
CA GLU A 269 16.36 3.13 -13.04
C GLU A 269 16.85 1.73 -13.42
N LEU A 270 15.97 0.73 -13.49
CA LEU A 270 16.29 -0.62 -13.94
C LEU A 270 16.82 -0.60 -15.38
N ASP A 271 16.19 0.17 -16.27
CA ASP A 271 16.61 0.29 -17.66
C ASP A 271 17.99 0.99 -17.80
N ARG A 272 18.31 1.95 -16.92
CA ARG A 272 19.61 2.65 -16.89
C ARG A 272 20.76 1.76 -16.39
N GLY A 273 20.48 0.90 -15.43
CA GLY A 273 21.50 0.01 -14.84
C GLY A 273 22.04 -1.05 -15.80
N GLY A 274 21.52 -1.13 -17.03
CA GLY A 274 21.94 -2.14 -18.02
C GLY A 274 21.55 -3.56 -17.64
N GLU A 275 20.99 -3.76 -16.47
CA GLU A 275 20.22 -4.95 -16.12
C GLU A 275 18.91 -4.87 -16.92
N ARG A 276 18.96 -5.33 -18.18
CA ARG A 276 17.74 -5.76 -18.85
C ARG A 276 17.17 -6.89 -17.99
N VAL A 277 16.46 -6.50 -16.96
CA VAL A 277 15.45 -7.37 -16.36
C VAL A 277 14.47 -7.55 -17.50
N VAL A 278 14.64 -8.65 -18.24
CA VAL A 278 13.92 -8.98 -19.47
C VAL A 278 12.44 -9.11 -19.11
N LEU A 279 11.79 -7.96 -19.03
CA LEU A 279 10.37 -7.83 -19.10
C LEU A 279 10.10 -7.36 -20.53
N GLY A 280 10.17 -8.24 -21.51
CA GLY A 280 10.01 -8.01 -22.93
C GLY A 280 9.74 -6.56 -23.35
N SER A 281 10.49 -6.09 -24.32
CA SER A 281 10.33 -4.78 -24.97
C SER A 281 8.93 -4.59 -25.54
#